data_b1f3b9b7434f76655caf81d2ba6e416d
#
_entry.id   b1f3b9b7434f76655caf81d2ba6e416d
#
_cell.length_a   1.000
_cell.length_b   1.000
_cell.length_c   1.000
_cell.angle_alpha   90.00
_cell.angle_beta   90.00
_cell.angle_gamma   90.00
#
_symmetry.space_group_name_H-M   'P 1'
#
loop_
_entity.id
_entity.type
_entity.pdbx_description
1 polymer ?
#
loop_
_entity_poly.entity_id
_entity_poly.type
_entity_poly.pdbx_seq_one_letter_code
_entity_poly.pdbx_strand_id
1 'polypeptide(L)'
;CFAAQAKNIKTFKIYRYDPDQDQKPYITTYPINVDECGPMVLDALLKIKNQLDSTLSFRRSCREGICGSCAMNINGTNTLACLCYITAPGEGKSEKPVTINPLPHMYVIKDLVADMTNFYDQYRSIKPWLRTKEEHDLGKGEEHLQSVVDRKKLDGMYECILCACCSTSCPSYWWNADSYLGPAVLMQAYRWIEDSRDEFREERLAELDDAFKLYRCHTIMNCSKTCPKHLNPGKAIGEIKKAIADGH
;
A
#
# COMPACT_ATOMS: atom_id res chain seq x y z
N CYS A 1 26.90 -20.54 -37.68
CA CYS A 1 27.40 -19.65 -36.60
C CYS A 1 26.21 -18.92 -36.01
N PHE A 2 25.76 -19.37 -34.85
CA PHE A 2 24.78 -18.56 -34.05
C PHE A 2 25.56 -17.40 -33.45
N ALA A 3 25.28 -16.18 -33.91
CA ALA A 3 25.80 -15.00 -33.27
C ALA A 3 25.32 -14.98 -31.83
N ALA A 4 26.22 -14.90 -30.85
CA ALA A 4 25.88 -14.74 -29.45
C ALA A 4 25.09 -13.43 -29.32
N GLN A 5 23.78 -13.51 -29.08
CA GLN A 5 22.96 -12.35 -28.80
C GLN A 5 23.54 -11.62 -27.57
N ALA A 6 23.79 -10.34 -27.71
CA ALA A 6 24.27 -9.52 -26.61
C ALA A 6 23.22 -9.58 -25.47
N LYS A 7 23.63 -10.10 -24.32
CA LYS A 7 22.75 -10.23 -23.14
C LYS A 7 22.31 -8.85 -22.68
N ASN A 8 21.01 -8.68 -22.48
CA ASN A 8 20.42 -7.44 -21.95
C ASN A 8 20.47 -7.46 -20.41
N ILE A 9 21.65 -7.13 -19.86
CA ILE A 9 21.86 -7.20 -18.40
C ILE A 9 21.35 -5.93 -17.74
N LYS A 10 20.42 -6.08 -16.78
CA LYS A 10 19.94 -5.04 -15.89
C LYS A 10 20.42 -5.30 -14.47
N THR A 11 20.91 -4.26 -13.82
CA THR A 11 21.42 -4.34 -12.45
C THR A 11 20.31 -4.01 -11.44
N PHE A 12 20.14 -4.89 -10.46
CA PHE A 12 19.23 -4.68 -9.33
C PHE A 12 20.04 -4.48 -8.06
N LYS A 13 19.79 -3.38 -7.33
CA LYS A 13 20.34 -3.07 -6.01
C LYS A 13 19.26 -3.28 -4.97
N ILE A 14 19.39 -4.30 -4.15
CA ILE A 14 18.35 -4.73 -3.22
C ILE A 14 18.84 -4.59 -1.79
N TYR A 15 18.01 -3.94 -0.94
CA TYR A 15 18.22 -3.88 0.49
C TYR A 15 18.15 -5.27 1.11
N ARG A 16 19.15 -5.58 1.96
CA ARG A 16 19.25 -6.84 2.68
C ARG A 16 19.40 -6.57 4.17
N TYR A 17 18.71 -7.36 4.96
CA TYR A 17 18.79 -7.39 6.41
C TYR A 17 18.35 -8.74 6.93
N ASP A 18 19.15 -9.36 7.78
CA ASP A 18 18.83 -10.61 8.45
C ASP A 18 18.91 -10.39 9.97
N PRO A 19 17.80 -10.49 10.72
CA PRO A 19 17.80 -10.27 12.16
C PRO A 19 18.59 -11.35 12.94
N ASP A 20 18.81 -12.52 12.34
CA ASP A 20 19.55 -13.63 12.95
C ASP A 20 21.07 -13.46 12.83
N GLN A 21 21.51 -12.44 12.08
CA GLN A 21 22.92 -12.11 11.89
C GLN A 21 23.22 -10.77 12.56
N ASP A 22 24.30 -10.70 13.29
CA ASP A 22 24.79 -9.43 13.91
C ASP A 22 25.44 -8.53 12.85
N GLN A 23 24.65 -8.16 11.83
CA GLN A 23 25.08 -7.31 10.73
C GLN A 23 24.12 -6.15 10.52
N LYS A 24 24.70 -4.98 10.22
CA LYS A 24 23.90 -3.82 9.78
C LYS A 24 23.28 -4.10 8.42
N PRO A 25 22.13 -3.48 8.12
CA PRO A 25 21.56 -3.54 6.77
C PRO A 25 22.56 -3.14 5.69
N TYR A 26 22.50 -3.83 4.55
CA TYR A 26 23.41 -3.61 3.41
C TYR A 26 22.67 -3.72 2.08
N ILE A 27 23.33 -3.36 0.98
CA ILE A 27 22.78 -3.47 -0.37
C ILE A 27 23.53 -4.57 -1.12
N THR A 28 22.79 -5.50 -1.69
CA THR A 28 23.34 -6.52 -2.61
C THR A 28 22.98 -6.17 -4.04
N THR A 29 23.92 -6.42 -4.95
CA THR A 29 23.77 -6.14 -6.37
C THR A 29 23.64 -7.43 -7.17
N TYR A 30 22.57 -7.53 -7.98
CA TYR A 30 22.28 -8.70 -8.80
C TYR A 30 22.18 -8.27 -10.27
N PRO A 31 23.09 -8.77 -11.14
CA PRO A 31 22.96 -8.60 -12.59
C PRO A 31 21.99 -9.65 -13.15
N ILE A 32 20.93 -9.20 -13.81
CA ILE A 32 19.87 -10.06 -14.37
C ILE A 32 19.80 -9.85 -15.89
N ASN A 33 19.83 -10.96 -16.64
CA ASN A 33 19.46 -10.95 -18.04
C ASN A 33 17.94 -10.80 -18.15
N VAL A 34 17.47 -9.62 -18.55
CA VAL A 34 16.02 -9.32 -18.61
C VAL A 34 15.34 -9.99 -19.83
N ASP A 35 16.09 -10.44 -20.83
CA ASP A 35 15.53 -11.21 -21.95
C ASP A 35 15.09 -12.61 -21.53
N GLU A 36 15.59 -13.10 -20.39
CA GLU A 36 15.23 -14.39 -19.76
C GLU A 36 14.32 -14.20 -18.53
N CYS A 37 13.72 -13.04 -18.37
CA CYS A 37 12.90 -12.68 -17.24
C CYS A 37 11.57 -12.09 -17.74
N GLY A 38 10.51 -12.19 -16.95
CA GLY A 38 9.28 -11.43 -17.21
C GLY A 38 9.50 -9.91 -17.07
N PRO A 39 8.55 -9.09 -17.54
CA PRO A 39 8.73 -7.64 -17.66
C PRO A 39 8.64 -6.88 -16.34
N MET A 40 8.15 -7.51 -15.27
CA MET A 40 7.88 -6.86 -14.00
C MET A 40 9.03 -7.01 -13.01
N VAL A 41 9.17 -6.06 -12.11
CA VAL A 41 10.16 -6.13 -11.02
C VAL A 41 9.97 -7.38 -10.16
N LEU A 42 8.71 -7.82 -9.96
CA LEU A 42 8.43 -9.07 -9.25
C LEU A 42 9.05 -10.29 -9.94
N ASP A 43 9.06 -10.34 -11.27
CA ASP A 43 9.65 -11.46 -12.03
C ASP A 43 11.16 -11.53 -11.79
N ALA A 44 11.83 -10.36 -11.77
CA ALA A 44 13.25 -10.30 -11.43
C ALA A 44 13.52 -10.77 -9.99
N LEU A 45 12.70 -10.34 -9.02
CA LEU A 45 12.82 -10.80 -7.62
C LEU A 45 12.66 -12.32 -7.51
N LEU A 46 11.69 -12.90 -8.22
CA LEU A 46 11.49 -14.36 -8.27
C LEU A 46 12.68 -15.07 -8.92
N LYS A 47 13.22 -14.52 -10.00
CA LYS A 47 14.42 -15.08 -10.66
C LYS A 47 15.64 -15.02 -9.73
N ILE A 48 15.85 -13.91 -9.04
CA ILE A 48 16.92 -13.79 -8.04
C ILE A 48 16.75 -14.85 -6.96
N LYS A 49 15.59 -14.93 -6.33
CA LYS A 49 15.32 -15.89 -5.25
C LYS A 49 15.50 -17.35 -5.68
N ASN A 50 15.02 -17.69 -6.87
CA ASN A 50 15.02 -19.08 -7.32
C ASN A 50 16.35 -19.56 -7.90
N GLN A 51 17.17 -18.65 -8.46
CA GLN A 51 18.35 -19.04 -9.23
C GLN A 51 19.66 -18.47 -8.68
N LEU A 52 19.65 -17.34 -7.95
CA LEU A 52 20.87 -16.64 -7.52
C LEU A 52 21.03 -16.62 -6.02
N ASP A 53 19.97 -16.30 -5.29
CA ASP A 53 20.02 -16.10 -3.83
C ASP A 53 18.69 -16.48 -3.17
N SER A 54 18.60 -17.71 -2.72
CA SER A 54 17.41 -18.26 -2.06
C SER A 54 17.09 -17.60 -0.71
N THR A 55 18.05 -16.89 -0.12
CA THR A 55 17.87 -16.22 1.19
C THR A 55 17.06 -14.94 1.09
N LEU A 56 16.94 -14.33 -0.11
CA LEU A 56 16.18 -13.11 -0.32
C LEU A 56 14.72 -13.27 0.13
N SER A 57 14.25 -12.41 1.03
CA SER A 57 12.90 -12.46 1.61
C SER A 57 12.04 -11.29 1.14
N PHE A 58 10.85 -11.60 0.61
CA PHE A 58 9.82 -10.63 0.22
C PHE A 58 8.45 -11.29 0.22
N ARG A 59 7.40 -10.47 0.36
CA ARG A 59 6.01 -10.94 0.25
C ARG A 59 5.51 -10.86 -1.19
N ARG A 60 4.73 -11.83 -1.59
CA ARG A 60 4.05 -11.84 -2.90
C ARG A 60 2.87 -12.82 -2.87
N SER A 61 1.88 -12.61 -3.73
CA SER A 61 0.76 -13.55 -3.91
C SER A 61 0.15 -13.42 -5.32
N CYS A 62 -0.75 -12.44 -5.56
CA CYS A 62 -1.62 -12.37 -6.72
C CYS A 62 -0.92 -12.09 -8.06
N ARG A 63 0.22 -11.41 -8.10
CA ARG A 63 0.97 -10.93 -9.30
C ARG A 63 0.20 -9.97 -10.23
N GLU A 64 -0.99 -9.52 -9.84
CA GLU A 64 -1.93 -8.71 -10.66
C GLU A 64 -2.47 -7.46 -9.94
N GLY A 65 -1.76 -7.03 -8.87
CA GLY A 65 -2.09 -5.77 -8.18
C GLY A 65 -3.35 -5.78 -7.33
N ILE A 66 -3.78 -6.95 -6.81
CA ILE A 66 -5.00 -7.10 -6.03
C ILE A 66 -4.74 -7.32 -4.54
N CYS A 67 -3.67 -8.05 -4.18
CA CYS A 67 -3.45 -8.44 -2.78
C CYS A 67 -2.62 -7.46 -1.95
N GLY A 68 -1.91 -6.50 -2.57
CA GLY A 68 -1.05 -5.54 -1.88
C GLY A 68 0.25 -6.10 -1.30
N SER A 69 0.46 -7.44 -1.32
CA SER A 69 1.56 -8.10 -0.60
C SER A 69 2.95 -7.70 -1.06
N CYS A 70 3.14 -7.39 -2.34
CA CYS A 70 4.44 -7.03 -2.92
C CYS A 70 4.72 -5.52 -2.90
N ALA A 71 4.11 -4.78 -1.97
CA ALA A 71 4.37 -3.37 -1.78
C ALA A 71 5.80 -3.14 -1.27
N MET A 72 6.54 -2.28 -1.96
CA MET A 72 7.93 -1.94 -1.61
C MET A 72 8.31 -0.61 -2.25
N ASN A 73 9.46 -0.06 -1.90
CA ASN A 73 9.98 1.14 -2.52
C ASN A 73 10.90 0.76 -3.69
N ILE A 74 10.49 1.12 -4.91
CA ILE A 74 11.23 0.85 -6.14
C ILE A 74 11.65 2.20 -6.75
N ASN A 75 12.95 2.41 -6.91
CA ASN A 75 13.52 3.65 -7.44
C ASN A 75 13.01 4.93 -6.73
N GLY A 76 12.80 4.85 -5.40
CA GLY A 76 12.30 5.96 -4.58
C GLY A 76 10.78 6.11 -4.56
N THR A 77 10.02 5.30 -5.29
CA THR A 77 8.55 5.34 -5.32
C THR A 77 7.97 4.09 -4.66
N ASN A 78 7.00 4.28 -3.74
CA ASN A 78 6.27 3.16 -3.16
C ASN A 78 5.26 2.63 -4.16
N THR A 79 5.37 1.36 -4.53
CA THR A 79 4.50 0.73 -5.52
C THR A 79 4.46 -0.79 -5.32
N LEU A 80 3.71 -1.49 -6.16
CA LEU A 80 3.66 -2.95 -6.18
C LEU A 80 4.67 -3.50 -7.18
N ALA A 81 5.53 -4.42 -6.75
CA ALA A 81 6.53 -5.03 -7.63
C ALA A 81 5.90 -5.79 -8.82
N CYS A 82 4.69 -6.30 -8.66
CA CYS A 82 3.97 -7.00 -9.73
C CYS A 82 3.36 -6.07 -10.80
N LEU A 83 3.29 -4.76 -10.55
CA LEU A 83 2.79 -3.76 -11.51
C LEU A 83 3.90 -2.82 -12.01
N CYS A 84 5.09 -2.88 -11.41
CA CYS A 84 6.21 -2.04 -11.80
C CYS A 84 7.03 -2.71 -12.90
N TYR A 85 7.09 -2.09 -14.08
CA TYR A 85 7.93 -2.55 -15.17
C TYR A 85 9.42 -2.40 -14.84
N ILE A 86 10.24 -3.36 -15.25
CA ILE A 86 11.72 -3.24 -15.19
C ILE A 86 12.19 -2.13 -16.15
N THR A 87 11.60 -2.08 -17.33
CA THR A 87 11.73 -1.00 -18.31
C THR A 87 10.34 -0.70 -18.83
N ALA A 88 9.89 0.54 -18.70
CA ALA A 88 8.54 0.89 -19.14
C ALA A 88 8.39 0.74 -20.67
N PRO A 89 7.20 0.34 -21.17
CA PRO A 89 6.95 0.27 -22.60
C PRO A 89 7.23 1.61 -23.28
N GLY A 90 8.04 1.59 -24.34
CA GLY A 90 8.45 2.79 -25.08
C GLY A 90 9.68 3.52 -24.50
N GLU A 91 10.16 3.15 -23.34
CA GLU A 91 11.44 3.64 -22.83
C GLU A 91 12.60 2.85 -23.44
N GLY A 92 13.66 3.56 -23.84
CA GLY A 92 14.93 2.97 -24.28
C GLY A 92 15.62 2.20 -23.14
N LYS A 93 16.59 1.37 -23.48
CA LYS A 93 17.41 0.67 -22.48
C LYS A 93 18.09 1.67 -21.56
N SER A 94 17.67 1.70 -20.30
CA SER A 94 18.30 2.52 -19.27
C SER A 94 19.37 1.71 -18.54
N GLU A 95 20.59 2.22 -18.48
CA GLU A 95 21.69 1.61 -17.73
C GLU A 95 21.58 1.82 -16.22
N LYS A 96 20.68 2.71 -15.76
CA LYS A 96 20.50 2.97 -14.33
C LYS A 96 20.03 1.70 -13.61
N PRO A 97 20.64 1.34 -12.46
CA PRO A 97 20.23 0.21 -11.69
C PRO A 97 18.81 0.41 -11.13
N VAL A 98 18.05 -0.68 -11.00
CA VAL A 98 16.79 -0.70 -10.27
C VAL A 98 17.11 -0.85 -8.78
N THR A 99 16.73 0.13 -7.97
CA THR A 99 16.94 0.11 -6.52
C THR A 99 15.65 -0.33 -5.83
N ILE A 100 15.75 -1.33 -4.96
CA ILE A 100 14.60 -1.89 -4.25
C ILE A 100 14.88 -1.88 -2.76
N ASN A 101 14.00 -1.20 -2.02
CA ASN A 101 14.03 -1.09 -0.57
C ASN A 101 12.67 -1.53 0.02
N PRO A 102 12.60 -1.89 1.31
CA PRO A 102 11.31 -2.06 1.99
C PRO A 102 10.52 -0.75 2.01
N LEU A 103 9.24 -0.81 2.34
CA LEU A 103 8.42 0.39 2.57
C LEU A 103 9.10 1.28 3.61
N PRO A 104 9.27 2.60 3.34
CA PRO A 104 10.02 3.49 4.21
C PRO A 104 9.35 3.70 5.57
N HIS A 105 10.16 3.91 6.61
CA HIS A 105 9.73 4.17 7.98
C HIS A 105 8.83 3.09 8.61
N MET A 106 8.95 1.86 8.13
CA MET A 106 8.39 0.67 8.77
C MET A 106 9.51 -0.14 9.42
N TYR A 107 9.24 -0.83 10.51
CA TYR A 107 10.17 -1.82 11.04
C TYR A 107 10.37 -2.94 10.02
N VAL A 108 11.60 -3.35 9.81
CA VAL A 108 11.94 -4.41 8.87
C VAL A 108 12.11 -5.71 9.64
N ILE A 109 11.31 -6.72 9.27
CA ILE A 109 11.43 -8.07 9.83
C ILE A 109 12.64 -8.76 9.21
N LYS A 110 12.72 -8.81 7.88
CA LYS A 110 13.84 -9.37 7.11
C LYS A 110 13.79 -8.82 5.68
N ASP A 111 14.91 -8.38 5.14
CA ASP A 111 15.08 -7.87 3.78
C ASP A 111 13.98 -6.85 3.37
N LEU A 112 13.07 -7.25 2.48
CA LEU A 112 11.97 -6.42 1.96
C LEU A 112 10.65 -6.62 2.74
N VAL A 113 10.67 -7.40 3.81
CA VAL A 113 9.49 -7.72 4.62
C VAL A 113 9.34 -6.72 5.75
N ALA A 114 8.38 -5.82 5.63
CA ALA A 114 8.04 -4.84 6.66
C ALA A 114 7.05 -5.41 7.70
N ASP A 115 7.14 -4.93 8.94
CA ASP A 115 6.16 -5.21 9.99
C ASP A 115 4.93 -4.32 9.79
N MET A 116 3.78 -4.95 9.56
CA MET A 116 2.50 -4.31 9.31
C MET A 116 1.60 -4.25 10.56
N THR A 117 2.07 -4.67 11.72
CA THR A 117 1.24 -4.80 12.94
C THR A 117 0.55 -3.49 13.29
N ASN A 118 1.31 -2.40 13.47
CA ASN A 118 0.75 -1.09 13.78
C ASN A 118 -0.26 -0.60 12.72
N PHE A 119 0.02 -0.82 11.44
CA PHE A 119 -0.89 -0.45 10.35
C PHE A 119 -2.24 -1.19 10.44
N TYR A 120 -2.23 -2.48 10.75
CA TYR A 120 -3.47 -3.26 10.89
C TYR A 120 -4.20 -2.94 12.21
N ASP A 121 -3.50 -2.64 13.30
CA ASP A 121 -4.13 -2.19 14.55
C ASP A 121 -4.84 -0.85 14.35
N GLN A 122 -4.23 0.09 13.63
CA GLN A 122 -4.87 1.34 13.24
C GLN A 122 -6.09 1.12 12.33
N TYR A 123 -5.99 0.20 11.37
CA TYR A 123 -7.13 -0.16 10.53
C TYR A 123 -8.26 -0.77 11.35
N ARG A 124 -7.95 -1.66 12.29
CA ARG A 124 -8.94 -2.25 13.20
C ARG A 124 -9.61 -1.20 14.09
N SER A 125 -8.88 -0.17 14.51
CA SER A 125 -9.38 0.87 15.41
C SER A 125 -10.55 1.68 14.84
N ILE A 126 -10.66 1.82 13.52
CA ILE A 126 -11.77 2.50 12.86
C ILE A 126 -13.02 1.64 12.68
N LYS A 127 -13.01 0.42 13.23
CA LYS A 127 -14.14 -0.53 13.16
C LYS A 127 -14.62 -0.71 11.70
N PRO A 128 -13.79 -1.29 10.80
CA PRO A 128 -14.06 -1.36 9.36
C PRO A 128 -15.06 -2.45 9.01
N TRP A 129 -16.25 -2.34 9.56
CA TRP A 129 -17.41 -3.22 9.31
C TRP A 129 -18.70 -2.43 9.46
N LEU A 130 -19.76 -2.92 8.84
CA LEU A 130 -21.09 -2.34 8.92
C LEU A 130 -21.60 -2.35 10.37
N ARG A 131 -22.10 -1.21 10.83
CA ARG A 131 -22.67 -1.04 12.17
C ARG A 131 -24.13 -0.58 12.04
N THR A 132 -25.03 -1.34 12.66
CA THR A 132 -26.47 -1.05 12.73
C THR A 132 -26.93 -1.04 14.18
N LYS A 133 -27.97 -0.27 14.49
CA LYS A 133 -28.54 -0.16 15.85
C LYS A 133 -29.42 -1.35 16.19
N GLU A 134 -30.08 -1.91 15.19
CA GLU A 134 -30.91 -3.09 15.36
C GLU A 134 -30.11 -4.34 15.01
N GLU A 135 -30.26 -5.38 15.83
CA GLU A 135 -29.80 -6.72 15.49
C GLU A 135 -30.68 -7.25 14.37
N HIS A 136 -30.18 -7.21 13.15
CA HIS A 136 -30.85 -7.89 12.04
C HIS A 136 -30.65 -9.40 12.18
N ASP A 137 -31.73 -10.13 12.17
CA ASP A 137 -31.71 -11.59 12.17
C ASP A 137 -31.27 -12.08 10.78
N LEU A 138 -29.95 -12.19 10.58
CA LEU A 138 -29.37 -12.69 9.33
C LEU A 138 -29.89 -14.08 8.95
N GLY A 139 -30.47 -14.82 9.92
CA GLY A 139 -31.12 -16.11 9.68
C GLY A 139 -32.47 -16.01 8.93
N LYS A 140 -33.10 -14.83 8.90
CA LYS A 140 -34.36 -14.59 8.18
C LYS A 140 -34.18 -14.09 6.76
N GLY A 141 -32.91 -13.91 6.27
CA GLY A 141 -32.63 -13.46 4.91
C GLY A 141 -32.91 -11.96 4.66
N GLU A 142 -32.93 -11.15 5.73
CA GLU A 142 -33.04 -9.70 5.60
C GLU A 142 -31.71 -9.12 5.11
N GLU A 143 -31.77 -8.27 4.07
CA GLU A 143 -30.60 -7.61 3.49
C GLU A 143 -30.61 -6.12 3.81
N HIS A 144 -29.43 -5.55 4.09
CA HIS A 144 -29.26 -4.10 4.17
C HIS A 144 -29.28 -3.49 2.77
N LEU A 145 -30.45 -2.96 2.36
CA LEU A 145 -30.62 -2.37 1.04
C LEU A 145 -29.83 -1.07 0.90
N GLN A 146 -29.32 -0.84 -0.30
CA GLN A 146 -28.60 0.38 -0.68
C GLN A 146 -29.01 0.83 -2.07
N SER A 147 -29.25 2.13 -2.24
CA SER A 147 -29.54 2.69 -3.57
C SER A 147 -28.29 2.64 -4.47
N VAL A 148 -28.49 2.59 -5.79
CA VAL A 148 -27.38 2.66 -6.76
C VAL A 148 -26.60 3.98 -6.61
N VAL A 149 -27.27 5.07 -6.27
CA VAL A 149 -26.65 6.39 -6.06
C VAL A 149 -25.76 6.38 -4.84
N ASP A 150 -26.22 5.81 -3.71
CA ASP A 150 -25.41 5.71 -2.48
C ASP A 150 -24.27 4.73 -2.65
N ARG A 151 -24.49 3.60 -3.32
CA ARG A 151 -23.42 2.65 -3.64
C ARG A 151 -22.28 3.33 -4.44
N LYS A 152 -22.63 4.22 -5.36
CA LYS A 152 -21.65 4.94 -6.19
C LYS A 152 -20.75 5.90 -5.38
N LYS A 153 -21.22 6.40 -4.22
CA LYS A 153 -20.41 7.24 -3.33
C LYS A 153 -19.19 6.51 -2.76
N LEU A 154 -19.23 5.18 -2.72
CA LEU A 154 -18.14 4.35 -2.23
C LEU A 154 -17.03 4.11 -3.26
N ASP A 155 -17.28 4.41 -4.54
CA ASP A 155 -16.31 4.25 -5.62
C ASP A 155 -15.09 5.15 -5.38
N GLY A 156 -13.90 4.59 -5.62
CA GLY A 156 -12.63 5.25 -5.32
C GLY A 156 -12.17 5.11 -3.86
N MET A 157 -12.87 4.34 -3.04
CA MET A 157 -12.49 4.06 -1.65
C MET A 157 -12.48 2.56 -1.33
N TYR A 158 -13.53 1.81 -1.71
CA TYR A 158 -13.63 0.38 -1.40
C TYR A 158 -12.60 -0.48 -2.15
N GLU A 159 -12.05 0.04 -3.25
CA GLU A 159 -11.02 -0.65 -4.03
C GLU A 159 -9.64 -0.66 -3.36
N CYS A 160 -9.51 -0.06 -2.19
CA CYS A 160 -8.28 -0.05 -1.42
C CYS A 160 -7.88 -1.48 -1.02
N ILE A 161 -6.65 -1.86 -1.36
CA ILE A 161 -6.07 -3.18 -1.11
C ILE A 161 -5.17 -3.24 0.13
N LEU A 162 -5.16 -2.20 0.96
CA LEU A 162 -4.39 -2.10 2.20
C LEU A 162 -2.89 -2.37 2.03
N CYS A 163 -2.30 -1.95 0.92
CA CYS A 163 -0.88 -2.17 0.61
C CYS A 163 0.08 -1.26 1.38
N ALA A 164 -0.41 -0.27 2.10
CA ALA A 164 0.34 0.75 2.85
C ALA A 164 1.27 1.66 2.03
N CYS A 165 1.30 1.61 0.70
CA CYS A 165 2.13 2.50 -0.12
C CYS A 165 1.87 3.99 0.20
N CYS A 166 0.62 4.40 0.37
CA CYS A 166 0.24 5.77 0.67
C CYS A 166 0.63 6.20 2.09
N SER A 167 0.40 5.36 3.10
CA SER A 167 0.76 5.65 4.50
C SER A 167 2.28 5.79 4.65
N THR A 168 3.04 4.87 4.06
CA THR A 168 4.50 4.89 4.12
C THR A 168 5.16 5.93 3.20
N SER A 169 4.41 6.62 2.35
CA SER A 169 4.89 7.78 1.58
C SER A 169 4.58 9.12 2.26
N CYS A 170 3.86 9.10 3.37
CA CYS A 170 3.43 10.31 4.08
C CYS A 170 4.43 10.72 5.16
N PRO A 171 5.10 11.90 5.06
CA PRO A 171 6.02 12.35 6.10
C PRO A 171 5.37 12.47 7.48
N SER A 172 4.10 12.90 7.55
CA SER A 172 3.37 12.96 8.82
C SER A 172 3.22 11.57 9.46
N TYR A 173 3.04 10.52 8.67
CA TYR A 173 2.98 9.15 9.16
C TYR A 173 4.37 8.65 9.61
N TRP A 174 5.44 9.06 8.93
CA TRP A 174 6.79 8.70 9.34
C TRP A 174 7.11 9.13 10.77
N TRP A 175 6.69 10.35 11.14
CA TRP A 175 7.02 10.95 12.44
C TRP A 175 6.02 10.65 13.55
N ASN A 176 4.78 10.31 13.22
CA ASN A 176 3.68 10.14 14.15
C ASN A 176 2.89 8.84 13.90
N ALA A 177 3.53 7.77 13.45
CA ALA A 177 2.85 6.52 13.11
C ALA A 177 2.16 5.82 14.29
N ASP A 178 2.50 6.16 15.50
CA ASP A 178 1.87 5.68 16.73
C ASP A 178 0.47 6.29 16.98
N SER A 179 0.25 7.51 16.53
CA SER A 179 -0.99 8.26 16.80
C SER A 179 -1.76 8.66 15.54
N TYR A 180 -1.06 9.04 14.47
CA TYR A 180 -1.68 9.43 13.21
C TYR A 180 -2.13 8.20 12.41
N LEU A 181 -3.43 8.11 12.11
CA LEU A 181 -4.01 6.97 11.43
C LEU A 181 -3.49 6.76 9.99
N GLY A 182 -3.00 7.81 9.37
CA GLY A 182 -2.46 7.74 8.02
C GLY A 182 -3.51 7.68 6.91
N PRO A 183 -3.06 7.89 5.66
CA PRO A 183 -3.97 8.07 4.53
C PRO A 183 -4.84 6.86 4.21
N ALA A 184 -4.32 5.63 4.30
CA ALA A 184 -5.08 4.45 3.97
C ALA A 184 -6.23 4.22 4.97
N VAL A 185 -5.94 4.32 6.26
CA VAL A 185 -6.91 4.10 7.33
C VAL A 185 -7.98 5.19 7.33
N LEU A 186 -7.58 6.46 7.15
CA LEU A 186 -8.53 7.57 7.07
C LEU A 186 -9.44 7.46 5.83
N MET A 187 -8.92 7.06 4.67
CA MET A 187 -9.76 6.82 3.50
C MET A 187 -10.76 5.68 3.74
N GLN A 188 -10.34 4.63 4.42
CA GLN A 188 -11.24 3.53 4.80
C GLN A 188 -12.25 3.95 5.86
N ALA A 189 -11.89 4.84 6.80
CA ALA A 189 -12.85 5.42 7.73
C ALA A 189 -13.93 6.22 6.98
N TYR A 190 -13.52 7.06 6.02
CA TYR A 190 -14.45 7.82 5.18
C TYR A 190 -15.38 6.91 4.35
N ARG A 191 -14.86 5.80 3.85
CA ARG A 191 -15.68 4.80 3.17
C ARG A 191 -16.87 4.32 4.04
N TRP A 192 -16.65 4.10 5.34
CA TRP A 192 -17.70 3.69 6.27
C TRP A 192 -18.62 4.85 6.69
N ILE A 193 -18.08 6.08 6.76
CA ILE A 193 -18.85 7.30 7.02
C ILE A 193 -19.83 7.58 5.88
N GLU A 194 -19.48 7.29 4.63
CA GLU A 194 -20.33 7.50 3.44
C GLU A 194 -21.25 6.30 3.13
N ASP A 195 -21.13 5.20 3.84
CA ASP A 195 -22.00 4.04 3.62
C ASP A 195 -23.39 4.30 4.22
N SER A 196 -24.39 4.49 3.36
CA SER A 196 -25.79 4.78 3.76
C SER A 196 -26.43 3.70 4.61
N ARG A 197 -25.84 2.53 4.70
CA ARG A 197 -26.31 1.41 5.54
C ARG A 197 -25.72 1.47 6.95
N ASP A 198 -24.65 2.25 7.16
CA ASP A 198 -24.00 2.42 8.47
C ASP A 198 -24.73 3.51 9.26
N GLU A 199 -25.22 3.16 10.46
CA GLU A 199 -26.04 4.04 11.29
C GLU A 199 -25.22 4.80 12.36
N PHE A 200 -23.88 4.67 12.32
CA PHE A 200 -22.96 5.27 13.30
C PHE A 200 -22.04 6.35 12.72
N ARG A 201 -22.51 7.06 11.69
CA ARG A 201 -21.76 8.12 11.02
C ARG A 201 -21.21 9.16 11.98
N GLU A 202 -22.05 9.71 12.88
CA GLU A 202 -21.67 10.77 13.82
C GLU A 202 -20.63 10.27 14.83
N GLU A 203 -20.81 9.06 15.35
CA GLU A 203 -19.85 8.45 16.27
C GLU A 203 -18.49 8.24 15.59
N ARG A 204 -18.48 7.78 14.31
CA ARG A 204 -17.26 7.63 13.54
C ARG A 204 -16.53 8.95 13.33
N LEU A 205 -17.26 10.03 13.04
CA LEU A 205 -16.69 11.37 12.91
C LEU A 205 -16.11 11.87 14.25
N ALA A 206 -16.85 11.70 15.34
CA ALA A 206 -16.40 12.08 16.68
C ALA A 206 -15.13 11.30 17.12
N GLU A 207 -15.03 10.00 16.80
CA GLU A 207 -13.84 9.19 17.07
C GLU A 207 -12.60 9.66 16.29
N LEU A 208 -12.80 10.32 15.14
CA LEU A 208 -11.73 10.84 14.28
C LEU A 208 -11.35 12.29 14.61
N ASP A 209 -12.22 13.07 15.28
CA ASP A 209 -11.99 14.46 15.64
C ASP A 209 -10.93 14.59 16.74
N ASP A 210 -9.68 14.35 16.36
CA ASP A 210 -8.53 14.34 17.25
C ASP A 210 -7.31 14.96 16.56
N ALA A 211 -6.58 15.77 17.32
CA ALA A 211 -5.42 16.53 16.85
C ALA A 211 -4.31 15.65 16.24
N PHE A 212 -4.19 14.41 16.68
CA PHE A 212 -3.18 13.47 16.21
C PHE A 212 -3.73 12.50 15.18
N LYS A 213 -4.91 11.90 15.41
CA LYS A 213 -5.48 10.88 14.51
C LYS A 213 -5.73 11.42 13.10
N LEU A 214 -6.29 12.64 12.99
CA LEU A 214 -6.74 13.23 11.72
C LEU A 214 -5.89 14.45 11.31
N TYR A 215 -5.70 15.41 12.22
CA TYR A 215 -5.19 16.73 11.86
C TYR A 215 -3.68 16.79 11.62
N ARG A 216 -2.95 15.68 11.77
CA ARG A 216 -1.57 15.57 11.29
C ARG A 216 -1.48 15.47 9.75
N CYS A 217 -2.60 15.37 9.05
CA CYS A 217 -2.62 15.51 7.60
C CYS A 217 -2.43 16.99 7.21
N HIS A 218 -1.32 17.28 6.54
CA HIS A 218 -0.98 18.60 6.00
C HIS A 218 -1.19 18.71 4.47
N THR A 219 -1.96 17.82 3.89
CA THR A 219 -2.34 17.83 2.46
C THR A 219 -1.13 17.83 1.50
N ILE A 220 -0.08 17.07 1.84
CA ILE A 220 1.14 16.94 1.02
C ILE A 220 0.85 16.20 -0.30
N MET A 221 -0.20 15.37 -0.35
CA MET A 221 -0.70 14.62 -1.52
C MET A 221 0.22 13.52 -2.07
N ASN A 222 1.29 13.15 -1.38
CA ASN A 222 2.11 11.99 -1.76
C ASN A 222 1.29 10.69 -1.79
N CYS A 223 0.32 10.57 -0.88
CA CYS A 223 -0.56 9.41 -0.77
C CYS A 223 -1.36 9.14 -2.05
N SER A 224 -1.89 10.18 -2.69
CA SER A 224 -2.66 10.06 -3.93
C SER A 224 -1.75 9.77 -5.14
N LYS A 225 -0.54 10.35 -5.15
CA LYS A 225 0.43 10.14 -6.24
C LYS A 225 1.00 8.73 -6.27
N THR A 226 1.20 8.12 -5.10
CA THR A 226 1.86 6.81 -4.97
C THR A 226 0.89 5.63 -4.99
N CYS A 227 -0.43 5.88 -4.94
CA CYS A 227 -1.41 4.79 -4.87
C CYS A 227 -1.40 3.93 -6.13
N PRO A 228 -1.07 2.63 -6.05
CA PRO A 228 -1.02 1.74 -7.22
C PRO A 228 -2.41 1.41 -7.78
N LYS A 229 -3.48 1.76 -7.05
CA LYS A 229 -4.88 1.64 -7.48
C LYS A 229 -5.47 2.97 -7.95
N HIS A 230 -4.64 4.04 -8.03
CA HIS A 230 -5.04 5.40 -8.46
C HIS A 230 -6.15 6.02 -7.61
N LEU A 231 -6.24 5.64 -6.34
CA LEU A 231 -7.21 6.20 -5.39
C LEU A 231 -6.71 7.54 -4.85
N ASN A 232 -7.62 8.31 -4.23
CA ASN A 232 -7.30 9.63 -3.69
C ASN A 232 -7.57 9.73 -2.17
N PRO A 233 -6.66 9.20 -1.33
CA PRO A 233 -6.80 9.31 0.12
C PRO A 233 -6.82 10.76 0.62
N GLY A 234 -6.07 11.65 -0.04
CA GLY A 234 -6.03 13.08 0.34
C GLY A 234 -7.39 13.76 0.21
N LYS A 235 -8.17 13.44 -0.84
CA LYS A 235 -9.54 13.93 -0.99
C LYS A 235 -10.44 13.40 0.13
N ALA A 236 -10.41 12.10 0.41
CA ALA A 236 -11.21 11.50 1.47
C ALA A 236 -10.95 12.13 2.84
N ILE A 237 -9.68 12.41 3.18
CA ILE A 237 -9.31 13.11 4.41
C ILE A 237 -9.89 14.54 4.43
N GLY A 238 -9.86 15.24 3.30
CA GLY A 238 -10.45 16.56 3.15
C GLY A 238 -11.96 16.56 3.44
N GLU A 239 -12.68 15.57 2.92
CA GLU A 239 -14.12 15.40 3.16
C GLU A 239 -14.44 15.08 4.63
N ILE A 240 -13.62 14.26 5.32
CA ILE A 240 -13.77 14.03 6.77
C ILE A 240 -13.64 15.35 7.52
N LYS A 241 -12.59 16.13 7.24
CA LYS A 241 -12.37 17.43 7.91
C LYS A 241 -13.50 18.40 7.66
N LYS A 242 -14.04 18.42 6.45
CA LYS A 242 -15.20 19.24 6.10
C LYS A 242 -16.45 18.79 6.87
N ALA A 243 -16.75 17.49 6.91
CA ALA A 243 -17.90 16.97 7.64
C ALA A 243 -17.85 17.33 9.12
N ILE A 244 -16.67 17.25 9.76
CA ILE A 244 -16.48 17.66 11.16
C ILE A 244 -16.69 19.16 11.32
N ALA A 245 -16.16 20.00 10.42
CA ALA A 245 -16.30 21.45 10.49
C ALA A 245 -17.73 21.95 10.26
N ASP A 246 -18.50 21.24 9.43
CA ASP A 246 -19.92 21.56 9.14
C ASP A 246 -20.86 21.15 10.31
N GLY A 247 -20.32 20.52 11.37
CA GLY A 247 -21.06 20.16 12.57
C GLY A 247 -21.82 18.83 12.49
N HIS A 248 -21.28 17.91 11.69
CA HIS A 248 -21.80 16.57 11.39
C HIS A 248 -22.99 16.52 10.43
#